data_b86125e45b10bdbdb89e90d8e9e26a95
#
_entry.id   b86125e45b10bdbdb89e90d8e9e26a95
#
_cell.length_a   1.000
_cell.length_b   1.000
_cell.length_c   1.000
_cell.angle_alpha   90.00
_cell.angle_beta   90.00
_cell.angle_gamma   90.00
#
_symmetry.space_group_name_H-M   'P 1'
#
loop_
_entity.id
_entity.type
_entity.pdbx_description
1 polymer ?
#
loop_
_entity_poly.entity_id
_entity_poly.type
_entity_poly.pdbx_seq_one_letter_code
_entity_poly.pdbx_strand_id
1 'polypeptide(L)'
;PDFVKKTYGHHLEVVGKVFNFLISEEKKVPNYYMKKQLSMLDKLDGNVDSISNRISNVRTWSYVSNKSNWVENQDYWIERTKNLEDKLSDRLHDELTKTFIDKRASVLAKGLKQDIELKTEIIENEKVLINGQYIGILKGLKLQLDLKVDALDADIKSLKKAARQNVGPEIINRNQQIMDTGLIELKDDFKIYWKNDPIAKLTVSYTHLRAHETRLN
;
A
#
# COMPACT_ATOMS: atom_id res chain seq x y z
N PRO A 1 -6.78 -9.82 27.58
CA PRO A 1 -5.99 -8.76 26.99
C PRO A 1 -6.57 -7.42 27.42
N ASP A 2 -5.73 -6.60 28.07
CA ASP A 2 -6.12 -5.34 28.71
C ASP A 2 -6.53 -4.22 27.74
N PHE A 3 -6.38 -4.44 26.45
CA PHE A 3 -6.71 -3.47 25.40
C PHE A 3 -8.21 -3.12 25.37
N VAL A 4 -9.07 -4.10 25.56
CA VAL A 4 -10.52 -3.94 25.52
C VAL A 4 -11.02 -3.11 26.73
N LYS A 5 -10.45 -3.28 27.91
CA LYS A 5 -10.89 -2.58 29.13
C LYS A 5 -10.65 -1.07 29.10
N LYS A 6 -9.52 -0.58 28.54
CA LYS A 6 -9.24 0.87 28.47
C LYS A 6 -10.16 1.59 27.48
N THR A 7 -10.52 0.95 26.39
CA THR A 7 -11.39 1.53 25.35
C THR A 7 -12.83 1.63 25.83
N TYR A 8 -13.32 0.64 26.59
CA TYR A 8 -14.68 0.67 27.14
C TYR A 8 -14.89 1.80 28.17
N GLY A 9 -13.93 2.07 29.06
CA GLY A 9 -14.04 3.13 30.06
C GLY A 9 -14.24 4.51 29.44
N HIS A 10 -13.46 4.86 28.44
CA HIS A 10 -13.59 6.13 27.74
C HIS A 10 -14.90 6.26 26.94
N HIS A 11 -15.30 5.19 26.27
CA HIS A 11 -16.57 5.15 25.53
C HIS A 11 -17.77 5.35 26.46
N LEU A 12 -17.81 4.66 27.59
CA LEU A 12 -18.86 4.80 28.60
C LEU A 12 -18.91 6.22 29.19
N GLU A 13 -17.77 6.85 29.41
CA GLU A 13 -17.70 8.25 29.86
C GLU A 13 -18.32 9.21 28.83
N VAL A 14 -17.99 9.05 27.55
CA VAL A 14 -18.54 9.88 26.47
C VAL A 14 -20.06 9.67 26.38
N VAL A 15 -20.53 8.42 26.38
CA VAL A 15 -21.95 8.08 26.32
C VAL A 15 -22.68 8.67 27.54
N GLY A 16 -22.14 8.53 28.74
CA GLY A 16 -22.72 9.10 29.95
C GLY A 16 -22.84 10.63 29.91
N LYS A 17 -21.81 11.32 29.38
CA LYS A 17 -21.87 12.79 29.21
C LYS A 17 -22.91 13.21 28.16
N VAL A 18 -22.97 12.55 27.03
CA VAL A 18 -23.99 12.82 26.00
C VAL A 18 -25.39 12.60 26.57
N PHE A 19 -25.59 11.49 27.28
CA PHE A 19 -26.87 11.19 27.94
C PHE A 19 -27.27 12.28 28.94
N ASN A 20 -26.35 12.74 29.79
CA ASN A 20 -26.61 13.82 30.74
C ASN A 20 -27.02 15.12 30.04
N PHE A 21 -26.41 15.50 28.92
CA PHE A 21 -26.83 16.66 28.15
C PHE A 21 -28.24 16.49 27.56
N LEU A 22 -28.58 15.30 27.08
CA LEU A 22 -29.90 15.03 26.49
C LEU A 22 -31.05 15.03 27.51
N ILE A 23 -30.75 14.74 28.80
CA ILE A 23 -31.74 14.81 29.90
C ILE A 23 -31.81 16.19 30.53
N SER A 24 -30.76 17.03 30.36
CA SER A 24 -30.77 18.40 30.87
C SER A 24 -31.87 19.27 30.22
N GLU A 25 -32.10 20.46 30.75
CA GLU A 25 -33.13 21.37 30.25
C GLU A 25 -32.96 21.71 28.76
N GLU A 26 -31.74 21.81 28.27
CA GLU A 26 -31.40 22.11 26.86
C GLU A 26 -31.73 20.95 25.91
N LYS A 27 -31.80 19.71 26.40
CA LYS A 27 -32.08 18.48 25.64
C LYS A 27 -31.18 18.28 24.40
N LYS A 28 -30.03 18.93 24.38
CA LYS A 28 -29.08 18.91 23.27
C LYS A 28 -27.64 18.90 23.76
N VAL A 29 -26.76 18.33 22.97
CA VAL A 29 -25.30 18.37 23.21
C VAL A 29 -24.79 19.77 22.85
N PRO A 30 -24.16 20.50 23.79
CA PRO A 30 -23.72 21.88 23.56
C PRO A 30 -22.64 22.00 22.50
N ASN A 31 -22.69 23.02 21.68
CA ASN A 31 -21.71 23.29 20.62
C ASN A 31 -20.27 23.37 21.12
N TYR A 32 -20.03 23.94 22.31
CA TYR A 32 -18.68 24.00 22.89
C TYR A 32 -18.11 22.62 23.17
N TYR A 33 -18.94 21.68 23.60
CA TYR A 33 -18.55 20.31 23.89
C TYR A 33 -18.20 19.55 22.61
N MET A 34 -19.05 19.63 21.58
CA MET A 34 -18.78 19.08 20.25
C MET A 34 -17.46 19.60 19.69
N LYS A 35 -17.28 20.94 19.73
CA LYS A 35 -16.05 21.58 19.26
C LYS A 35 -14.82 21.08 19.99
N LYS A 36 -14.87 20.99 21.32
CA LYS A 36 -13.78 20.48 22.16
C LYS A 36 -13.42 19.04 21.79
N GLN A 37 -14.39 18.16 21.67
CA GLN A 37 -14.16 16.77 21.37
C GLN A 37 -13.55 16.57 19.97
N LEU A 38 -14.09 17.22 18.96
CA LEU A 38 -13.57 17.12 17.59
C LEU A 38 -12.18 17.76 17.46
N SER A 39 -11.88 18.86 18.17
CA SER A 39 -10.54 19.46 18.15
C SER A 39 -9.47 18.56 18.76
N MET A 40 -9.82 17.72 19.73
CA MET A 40 -8.89 16.73 20.32
C MET A 40 -8.58 15.58 19.33
N LEU A 41 -9.50 15.31 18.40
CA LEU A 41 -9.38 14.28 17.37
C LEU A 41 -8.75 14.80 16.07
N ASP A 42 -8.75 16.12 15.84
CA ASP A 42 -8.19 16.77 14.65
C ASP A 42 -6.64 16.84 14.72
N LYS A 43 -6.04 15.68 14.81
CA LYS A 43 -4.58 15.48 14.82
C LYS A 43 -4.22 14.41 13.80
N LEU A 44 -3.34 14.76 12.86
CA LEU A 44 -2.92 13.86 11.78
C LEU A 44 -1.62 13.10 12.09
N ASP A 45 -1.00 13.35 13.24
CA ASP A 45 0.21 12.68 13.72
C ASP A 45 -0.12 11.33 14.35
N GLY A 46 0.87 10.44 14.36
CA GLY A 46 0.79 9.14 15.01
C GLY A 46 0.87 7.95 14.04
N ASN A 47 0.91 6.77 14.62
CA ASN A 47 0.95 5.50 13.89
C ASN A 47 -0.47 5.04 13.46
N VAL A 48 -0.52 3.96 12.70
CA VAL A 48 -1.75 3.33 12.18
C VAL A 48 -2.80 3.12 13.29
N ASP A 49 -2.38 2.60 14.46
CA ASP A 49 -3.30 2.33 15.56
C ASP A 49 -3.89 3.60 16.16
N SER A 50 -3.06 4.64 16.32
CA SER A 50 -3.50 5.93 16.85
C SER A 50 -4.50 6.63 15.94
N ILE A 51 -4.24 6.61 14.62
CA ILE A 51 -5.12 7.21 13.62
C ILE A 51 -6.43 6.42 13.52
N SER A 52 -6.36 5.08 13.50
CA SER A 52 -7.53 4.19 13.48
C SER A 52 -8.44 4.42 14.69
N ASN A 53 -7.86 4.58 15.88
CA ASN A 53 -8.61 4.90 17.10
C ASN A 53 -9.29 6.27 17.01
N ARG A 54 -8.62 7.28 16.43
CA ARG A 54 -9.26 8.61 16.21
C ARG A 54 -10.44 8.51 15.25
N ILE A 55 -10.32 7.78 14.15
CA ILE A 55 -11.42 7.54 13.21
C ILE A 55 -12.61 6.90 13.92
N SER A 56 -12.38 5.88 14.75
CA SER A 56 -13.44 5.22 15.54
C SER A 56 -14.15 6.22 16.47
N ASN A 57 -13.40 7.11 17.10
CA ASN A 57 -13.96 8.16 17.93
C ASN A 57 -14.73 9.23 17.12
N VAL A 58 -14.23 9.63 15.95
CA VAL A 58 -14.93 10.55 15.06
C VAL A 58 -16.29 9.98 14.62
N ARG A 59 -16.35 8.68 14.33
CA ARG A 59 -17.60 7.98 13.98
C ARG A 59 -18.65 8.04 15.08
N THR A 60 -18.23 8.02 16.35
CA THR A 60 -19.13 8.23 17.48
C THR A 60 -19.76 9.63 17.41
N TRP A 61 -18.99 10.67 17.12
CA TRP A 61 -19.48 12.03 16.98
C TRP A 61 -20.29 12.23 15.69
N SER A 62 -19.94 11.56 14.61
CA SER A 62 -20.75 11.49 13.39
C SER A 62 -22.12 10.89 13.68
N TYR A 63 -22.19 9.81 14.47
CA TYR A 63 -23.46 9.25 14.90
C TYR A 63 -24.30 10.26 15.72
N VAL A 64 -23.67 10.94 16.69
CA VAL A 64 -24.37 11.97 17.51
C VAL A 64 -24.89 13.11 16.63
N SER A 65 -24.11 13.57 15.64
CA SER A 65 -24.50 14.63 14.72
C SER A 65 -25.66 14.23 13.81
N ASN A 66 -25.76 12.96 13.42
CA ASN A 66 -26.84 12.47 12.57
C ASN A 66 -28.16 12.21 13.31
N LYS A 67 -28.19 12.29 14.65
CA LYS A 67 -29.43 12.13 15.42
C LYS A 67 -30.22 13.43 15.46
N SER A 68 -31.47 13.32 15.04
CA SER A 68 -32.40 14.48 15.04
C SER A 68 -32.52 15.09 16.42
N ASN A 69 -32.39 16.41 16.49
CA ASN A 69 -32.52 17.19 17.72
C ASN A 69 -31.48 16.95 18.83
N TRP A 70 -30.38 16.19 18.55
CA TRP A 70 -29.33 15.98 19.55
C TRP A 70 -28.29 17.11 19.59
N VAL A 71 -28.13 17.83 18.50
CA VAL A 71 -27.15 18.92 18.37
C VAL A 71 -27.85 20.16 17.79
N GLU A 72 -27.30 21.33 18.05
CA GLU A 72 -27.64 22.55 17.31
C GLU A 72 -26.86 22.60 16.01
N ASN A 73 -27.41 23.21 14.96
CA ASN A 73 -26.79 23.33 13.66
C ASN A 73 -26.29 21.95 13.12
N GLN A 74 -27.24 21.02 13.07
CA GLN A 74 -26.99 19.62 12.72
C GLN A 74 -26.15 19.46 11.44
N ASP A 75 -26.50 20.16 10.36
CA ASP A 75 -25.82 20.08 9.06
C ASP A 75 -24.34 20.50 9.18
N TYR A 76 -24.04 21.52 9.97
CA TYR A 76 -22.66 21.94 10.24
C TYR A 76 -21.84 20.81 10.90
N TRP A 77 -22.41 20.13 11.89
CA TRP A 77 -21.69 19.07 12.59
C TRP A 77 -21.55 17.80 11.76
N ILE A 78 -22.55 17.48 10.94
CA ILE A 78 -22.46 16.38 9.97
C ILE A 78 -21.31 16.62 8.99
N GLU A 79 -21.26 17.80 8.38
CA GLU A 79 -20.20 18.16 7.45
C GLU A 79 -18.83 18.19 8.14
N ARG A 80 -18.75 18.75 9.34
CA ARG A 80 -17.50 18.84 10.12
C ARG A 80 -16.95 17.47 10.49
N THR A 81 -17.79 16.55 10.95
CA THR A 81 -17.38 15.17 11.30
C THR A 81 -16.97 14.40 10.07
N LYS A 82 -17.70 14.54 8.95
CA LYS A 82 -17.35 13.91 7.67
C LYS A 82 -15.99 14.38 7.17
N ASN A 83 -15.76 15.69 7.11
CA ASN A 83 -14.48 16.24 6.66
C ASN A 83 -13.31 15.80 7.53
N LEU A 84 -13.52 15.63 8.84
CA LEU A 84 -12.49 15.13 9.74
C LEU A 84 -12.23 13.62 9.53
N GLU A 85 -13.28 12.83 9.32
CA GLU A 85 -13.15 11.40 9.02
C GLU A 85 -12.40 11.19 7.70
N ASP A 86 -12.72 11.96 6.66
CA ASP A 86 -12.04 11.87 5.36
C ASP A 86 -10.55 12.19 5.50
N LYS A 87 -10.18 13.28 6.18
CA LYS A 87 -8.78 13.64 6.44
C LYS A 87 -7.99 12.55 7.19
N LEU A 88 -8.60 11.98 8.22
CA LEU A 88 -7.97 10.91 9.00
C LEU A 88 -7.87 9.61 8.20
N SER A 89 -8.85 9.31 7.33
CA SER A 89 -8.84 8.15 6.45
C SER A 89 -7.74 8.25 5.40
N ASP A 90 -7.57 9.41 4.78
CA ASP A 90 -6.46 9.67 3.85
C ASP A 90 -5.11 9.48 4.57
N ARG A 91 -4.97 10.06 5.76
CA ARG A 91 -3.75 9.92 6.56
C ARG A 91 -3.48 8.47 6.98
N LEU A 92 -4.52 7.71 7.34
CA LEU A 92 -4.41 6.29 7.66
C LEU A 92 -3.92 5.50 6.44
N HIS A 93 -4.45 5.81 5.26
CA HIS A 93 -4.04 5.18 4.01
C HIS A 93 -2.54 5.42 3.73
N ASP A 94 -2.06 6.65 3.92
CA ASP A 94 -0.65 6.99 3.78
C ASP A 94 0.24 6.21 4.75
N GLU A 95 -0.14 6.16 6.03
CA GLU A 95 0.63 5.43 7.06
C GLU A 95 0.62 3.92 6.84
N LEU A 96 -0.50 3.35 6.41
CA LEU A 96 -0.56 1.94 6.01
C LEU A 96 0.38 1.66 4.85
N THR A 97 0.36 2.52 3.83
CA THR A 97 1.22 2.39 2.66
C THR A 97 2.70 2.42 3.07
N LYS A 98 3.12 3.36 3.91
CA LYS A 98 4.50 3.43 4.46
C LYS A 98 4.86 2.17 5.23
N THR A 99 3.97 1.72 6.13
CA THR A 99 4.22 0.52 6.95
C THR A 99 4.40 -0.73 6.08
N PHE A 100 3.64 -0.87 4.99
CA PHE A 100 3.80 -1.98 4.06
C PHE A 100 5.12 -1.90 3.29
N ILE A 101 5.53 -0.70 2.85
CA ILE A 101 6.80 -0.49 2.16
C ILE A 101 7.96 -0.82 3.09
N ASP A 102 7.95 -0.33 4.33
CA ASP A 102 8.99 -0.58 5.33
C ASP A 102 9.15 -2.06 5.65
N LYS A 103 8.06 -2.81 5.79
CA LYS A 103 8.11 -4.27 6.01
C LYS A 103 8.73 -5.00 4.83
N ARG A 104 8.32 -4.69 3.60
CA ARG A 104 8.89 -5.29 2.38
C ARG A 104 10.38 -4.95 2.24
N ALA A 105 10.74 -3.68 2.45
CA ALA A 105 12.12 -3.23 2.43
C ALA A 105 12.97 -3.93 3.48
N SER A 106 12.45 -4.07 4.70
CA SER A 106 13.14 -4.74 5.80
C SER A 106 13.41 -6.22 5.53
N VAL A 107 12.43 -6.96 4.97
CA VAL A 107 12.60 -8.37 4.63
C VAL A 107 13.67 -8.55 3.55
N LEU A 108 13.61 -7.74 2.48
CA LEU A 108 14.58 -7.80 1.39
C LEU A 108 15.98 -7.34 1.83
N ALA A 109 16.07 -6.31 2.67
CA ALA A 109 17.35 -5.81 3.20
C ALA A 109 18.01 -6.82 4.14
N LYS A 110 17.25 -7.57 4.95
CA LYS A 110 17.78 -8.65 5.78
C LYS A 110 18.41 -9.75 4.95
N GLY A 111 17.75 -10.17 3.86
CA GLY A 111 18.29 -11.17 2.94
C GLY A 111 19.62 -10.77 2.31
N LEU A 112 19.76 -9.48 1.94
CA LEU A 112 21.00 -8.94 1.37
C LEU A 112 22.16 -8.86 2.35
N LYS A 113 21.87 -8.59 3.66
CA LYS A 113 22.91 -8.38 4.67
C LYS A 113 23.41 -9.67 5.30
N GLN A 114 22.60 -10.72 5.31
CA GLN A 114 22.90 -11.93 6.09
C GLN A 114 23.22 -13.15 5.23
N ASP A 115 23.27 -13.01 3.88
CA ASP A 115 23.44 -14.13 2.93
C ASP A 115 22.46 -15.30 3.22
N ILE A 116 21.31 -14.98 3.82
CA ILE A 116 20.26 -15.97 4.10
C ILE A 116 19.49 -16.18 2.81
N GLU A 117 19.42 -17.43 2.37
CA GLU A 117 18.50 -17.82 1.30
C GLU A 117 17.06 -17.47 1.72
N LEU A 118 16.55 -16.40 1.16
CA LEU A 118 15.15 -16.02 1.36
C LEU A 118 14.27 -16.98 0.53
N LYS A 119 13.32 -17.62 1.19
CA LYS A 119 12.38 -18.52 0.53
C LYS A 119 11.52 -17.74 -0.44
N THR A 120 11.72 -17.97 -1.74
CA THR A 120 10.92 -17.37 -2.81
C THR A 120 9.83 -18.36 -3.22
N GLU A 121 8.59 -17.94 -3.18
CA GLU A 121 7.43 -18.73 -3.59
C GLU A 121 6.71 -18.00 -4.71
N ILE A 122 6.32 -18.75 -5.75
CA ILE A 122 5.46 -18.24 -6.82
C ILE A 122 4.13 -18.95 -6.69
N ILE A 123 3.09 -18.17 -6.46
CA ILE A 123 1.72 -18.65 -6.30
C ILE A 123 0.88 -18.33 -7.55
N GLU A 124 -0.39 -18.72 -7.51
CA GLU A 124 -1.34 -18.48 -8.59
C GLU A 124 -1.28 -17.05 -9.13
N ASN A 125 -1.45 -16.89 -10.45
CA ASN A 125 -1.32 -15.64 -11.19
C ASN A 125 0.10 -15.03 -11.17
N GLU A 126 1.13 -15.87 -11.05
CA GLU A 126 2.55 -15.47 -11.09
C GLU A 126 2.97 -14.45 -10.03
N LYS A 127 2.24 -14.40 -8.92
CA LYS A 127 2.58 -13.56 -7.77
C LYS A 127 3.80 -14.10 -7.05
N VAL A 128 4.77 -13.23 -6.84
CA VAL A 128 6.02 -13.53 -6.15
C VAL A 128 5.93 -13.13 -4.69
N LEU A 129 6.13 -14.11 -3.81
CA LEU A 129 6.29 -13.89 -2.38
C LEU A 129 7.74 -14.18 -1.99
N ILE A 130 8.30 -13.34 -1.13
CA ILE A 130 9.60 -13.57 -0.48
C ILE A 130 9.35 -13.61 1.03
N ASN A 131 9.65 -14.76 1.66
CA ASN A 131 9.31 -15.01 3.07
C ASN A 131 7.85 -14.71 3.42
N GLY A 132 6.91 -15.10 2.55
CA GLY A 132 5.48 -14.86 2.73
C GLY A 132 5.02 -13.42 2.46
N GLN A 133 5.91 -12.50 2.08
CA GLN A 133 5.57 -11.12 1.72
C GLN A 133 5.42 -10.98 0.20
N TYR A 134 4.27 -10.47 -0.25
CA TYR A 134 4.03 -10.20 -1.66
C TYR A 134 4.91 -9.04 -2.15
N ILE A 135 5.68 -9.28 -3.21
CA ILE A 135 6.65 -8.32 -3.77
C ILE A 135 6.21 -7.79 -5.14
N GLY A 136 5.53 -8.63 -5.92
CA GLY A 136 5.14 -8.27 -7.27
C GLY A 136 4.74 -9.49 -8.10
N ILE A 137 4.74 -9.34 -9.42
CA ILE A 137 4.34 -10.37 -10.38
C ILE A 137 5.51 -10.67 -11.32
N LEU A 138 5.79 -11.95 -11.58
CA LEU A 138 6.80 -12.40 -12.52
C LEU A 138 6.14 -12.73 -13.88
N LYS A 139 6.03 -11.75 -14.77
CA LYS A 139 5.51 -11.94 -16.12
C LYS A 139 6.61 -12.41 -17.07
N GLY A 140 6.48 -13.66 -17.54
CA GLY A 140 7.53 -14.30 -18.33
C GLY A 140 8.87 -14.31 -17.59
N LEU A 141 9.86 -13.57 -18.06
CA LEU A 141 11.18 -13.39 -17.46
C LEU A 141 11.34 -12.05 -16.71
N LYS A 142 10.29 -11.22 -16.66
CA LYS A 142 10.35 -9.86 -16.10
C LYS A 142 9.61 -9.77 -14.79
N LEU A 143 10.33 -9.46 -13.71
CA LEU A 143 9.74 -9.12 -12.42
C LEU A 143 9.17 -7.69 -12.46
N GLN A 144 7.87 -7.57 -12.30
CA GLN A 144 7.17 -6.31 -12.10
C GLN A 144 6.91 -6.15 -10.61
N LEU A 145 7.65 -5.24 -9.98
CA LEU A 145 7.47 -4.93 -8.56
C LEU A 145 6.23 -4.06 -8.38
N ASP A 146 5.37 -4.46 -7.46
CA ASP A 146 4.21 -3.67 -7.03
C ASP A 146 4.62 -2.74 -5.89
N LEU A 147 5.45 -1.74 -6.20
CA LEU A 147 5.88 -0.70 -5.28
C LEU A 147 5.11 0.58 -5.63
N LYS A 148 4.15 0.96 -4.81
CA LYS A 148 3.55 2.29 -4.88
C LYS A 148 4.58 3.33 -4.46
N VAL A 149 4.78 4.33 -5.31
CA VAL A 149 5.97 5.16 -5.45
C VAL A 149 5.93 6.37 -4.52
N ASP A 150 6.20 6.19 -3.21
CA ASP A 150 6.57 7.34 -2.35
C ASP A 150 7.85 7.08 -1.55
N ALA A 151 8.58 5.99 -1.86
CA ALA A 151 9.87 5.72 -1.25
C ALA A 151 10.99 6.46 -1.96
N LEU A 152 12.00 6.92 -1.23
CA LEU A 152 13.21 7.55 -1.75
C LEU A 152 13.85 6.68 -2.84
N ASP A 153 14.24 7.28 -3.96
CA ASP A 153 14.80 6.59 -5.14
C ASP A 153 15.95 5.62 -4.84
N ALA A 154 16.73 5.90 -3.79
CA ALA A 154 17.83 5.04 -3.35
C ALA A 154 17.33 3.71 -2.76
N ASP A 155 16.24 3.75 -1.99
CA ASP A 155 15.65 2.56 -1.37
C ASP A 155 14.97 1.70 -2.43
N ILE A 156 14.35 2.31 -3.44
CA ILE A 156 13.74 1.59 -4.57
C ILE A 156 14.80 0.83 -5.38
N LYS A 157 15.98 1.41 -5.61
CA LYS A 157 17.06 0.75 -6.35
C LYS A 157 17.61 -0.45 -5.60
N SER A 158 17.84 -0.32 -4.29
CA SER A 158 18.31 -1.43 -3.46
C SER A 158 17.27 -2.54 -3.37
N LEU A 159 15.99 -2.19 -3.23
CA LEU A 159 14.87 -3.11 -3.23
C LEU A 159 14.75 -3.89 -4.55
N LYS A 160 14.85 -3.19 -5.69
CA LYS A 160 14.85 -3.81 -7.02
C LYS A 160 16.00 -4.78 -7.20
N LYS A 161 17.20 -4.43 -6.71
CA LYS A 161 18.36 -5.30 -6.76
C LYS A 161 18.16 -6.56 -5.93
N ALA A 162 17.69 -6.42 -4.68
CA ALA A 162 17.40 -7.53 -3.80
C ALA A 162 16.34 -8.48 -4.35
N ALA A 163 15.22 -7.93 -4.82
CA ALA A 163 14.14 -8.71 -5.40
C ALA A 163 14.61 -9.51 -6.63
N ARG A 164 15.41 -8.90 -7.50
CA ARG A 164 16.00 -9.59 -8.67
C ARG A 164 16.94 -10.70 -8.28
N GLN A 165 17.77 -10.52 -7.26
CA GLN A 165 18.68 -11.57 -6.78
C GLN A 165 17.90 -12.78 -6.26
N ASN A 166 16.84 -12.55 -5.47
CA ASN A 166 16.04 -13.64 -4.91
C ASN A 166 15.17 -14.37 -5.95
N VAL A 167 14.72 -13.69 -7.01
CA VAL A 167 13.96 -14.30 -8.12
C VAL A 167 14.88 -14.89 -9.20
N GLY A 168 16.18 -14.60 -9.14
CA GLY A 168 17.19 -15.06 -10.11
C GLY A 168 17.12 -16.56 -10.41
N PRO A 169 17.13 -17.45 -9.40
CA PRO A 169 17.06 -18.89 -9.62
C PRO A 169 15.82 -19.33 -10.42
N GLU A 170 14.65 -18.71 -10.15
CA GLU A 170 13.43 -19.03 -10.89
C GLU A 170 13.49 -18.53 -12.34
N ILE A 171 14.07 -17.34 -12.58
CA ILE A 171 14.28 -16.84 -13.95
C ILE A 171 15.19 -17.78 -14.73
N ILE A 172 16.24 -18.31 -14.09
CA ILE A 172 17.14 -19.30 -14.71
C ILE A 172 16.37 -20.58 -15.04
N ASN A 173 15.54 -21.08 -14.13
CA ASN A 173 14.71 -22.26 -14.35
C ASN A 173 13.73 -22.07 -15.52
N ARG A 174 13.05 -20.92 -15.60
CA ARG A 174 12.18 -20.57 -16.73
C ARG A 174 12.94 -20.46 -18.05
N ASN A 175 14.14 -19.90 -18.01
CA ASN A 175 14.98 -19.81 -19.20
C ASN A 175 15.38 -21.20 -19.71
N GLN A 176 15.70 -22.12 -18.80
CA GLN A 176 15.95 -23.53 -19.14
C GLN A 176 14.70 -24.16 -19.77
N GLN A 177 13.52 -23.98 -19.19
CA GLN A 177 12.26 -24.48 -19.76
C GLN A 177 12.00 -23.94 -21.17
N ILE A 178 12.31 -22.67 -21.42
CA ILE A 178 12.18 -22.07 -22.77
C ILE A 178 13.13 -22.75 -23.75
N MET A 179 14.36 -23.02 -23.36
CA MET A 179 15.35 -23.68 -24.20
C MET A 179 14.99 -25.14 -24.48
N ASP A 180 14.50 -25.87 -23.49
CA ASP A 180 14.13 -27.28 -23.61
C ASP A 180 12.86 -27.48 -24.42
N THR A 181 11.87 -26.62 -24.28
CA THR A 181 10.57 -26.75 -24.97
C THR A 181 10.55 -26.09 -26.34
N GLY A 182 11.35 -25.06 -26.55
CA GLY A 182 11.36 -24.26 -27.78
C GLY A 182 10.03 -23.55 -28.09
N LEU A 183 9.09 -23.53 -27.13
CA LEU A 183 7.76 -22.95 -27.28
C LEU A 183 7.77 -21.44 -27.14
N ILE A 184 8.32 -20.77 -28.16
CA ILE A 184 8.29 -19.31 -28.29
C ILE A 184 7.53 -18.91 -29.53
N GLU A 185 6.75 -17.83 -29.45
CA GLU A 185 5.97 -17.28 -30.55
C GLU A 185 6.42 -15.85 -30.86
N LEU A 186 6.75 -15.59 -32.12
CA LEU A 186 6.93 -14.24 -32.63
C LEU A 186 5.60 -13.71 -33.14
N LYS A 187 5.12 -12.59 -32.58
CA LYS A 187 3.88 -11.94 -33.03
C LYS A 187 4.16 -10.69 -33.89
N ASP A 188 3.13 -10.20 -34.55
CA ASP A 188 3.22 -9.04 -35.48
C ASP A 188 3.69 -7.74 -34.83
N ASP A 189 3.64 -7.65 -33.50
CA ASP A 189 4.15 -6.52 -32.71
C ASP A 189 5.69 -6.57 -32.49
N PHE A 190 6.39 -7.46 -33.19
CA PHE A 190 7.83 -7.70 -33.09
C PHE A 190 8.29 -8.10 -31.67
N LYS A 191 7.39 -8.70 -30.87
CA LYS A 191 7.75 -9.27 -29.59
C LYS A 191 7.74 -10.79 -29.63
N ILE A 192 8.62 -11.37 -28.83
CA ILE A 192 8.68 -12.81 -28.62
C ILE A 192 7.90 -13.13 -27.35
N TYR A 193 7.00 -14.07 -27.44
CA TYR A 193 6.11 -14.49 -26.36
C TYR A 193 6.45 -15.91 -25.91
N TRP A 194 6.30 -16.15 -24.60
CA TRP A 194 6.34 -17.45 -23.98
C TRP A 194 5.17 -17.58 -23.01
N LYS A 195 4.34 -18.63 -23.16
CA LYS A 195 3.10 -18.80 -22.36
C LYS A 195 2.23 -17.52 -22.29
N ASN A 196 2.04 -16.84 -23.42
CA ASN A 196 1.30 -15.58 -23.55
C ASN A 196 1.96 -14.30 -22.97
N ASP A 197 3.10 -14.40 -22.31
CA ASP A 197 3.84 -13.26 -21.80
C ASP A 197 4.94 -12.80 -22.75
N PRO A 198 5.11 -11.50 -22.99
CA PRO A 198 6.22 -11.00 -23.79
C PRO A 198 7.54 -11.11 -23.03
N ILE A 199 8.48 -11.88 -23.56
CA ILE A 199 9.81 -12.09 -22.95
C ILE A 199 10.91 -11.27 -23.61
N ALA A 200 10.77 -10.93 -24.89
CA ALA A 200 11.73 -10.13 -25.62
C ALA A 200 11.05 -9.27 -26.69
N LYS A 201 11.78 -8.28 -27.19
CA LYS A 201 11.36 -7.43 -28.31
C LYS A 201 12.50 -7.42 -29.35
N LEU A 202 12.15 -7.66 -30.60
CA LEU A 202 13.08 -7.46 -31.71
C LEU A 202 13.27 -5.98 -31.93
N THR A 203 14.51 -5.53 -31.90
CA THR A 203 14.88 -4.16 -32.23
C THR A 203 15.89 -4.18 -33.37
N VAL A 204 15.70 -3.34 -34.37
CA VAL A 204 16.70 -3.17 -35.44
C VAL A 204 17.84 -2.35 -34.83
N SER A 205 19.00 -2.99 -34.67
CA SER A 205 20.24 -2.25 -34.36
C SER A 205 20.82 -1.75 -35.66
N TYR A 206 20.84 -0.44 -35.88
CA TYR A 206 21.65 0.15 -36.94
C TYR A 206 23.12 0.08 -36.51
N THR A 207 23.74 -1.09 -36.64
CA THR A 207 25.20 -1.12 -36.73
C THR A 207 25.56 -0.46 -38.04
N HIS A 208 26.29 0.64 -38.02
CA HIS A 208 26.93 1.23 -39.17
C HIS A 208 27.79 0.15 -39.82
N LEU A 209 27.28 -0.47 -40.86
CA LEU A 209 28.08 -1.07 -41.88
C LEU A 209 28.76 0.10 -42.60
N ARG A 210 29.94 0.53 -42.14
CA ARG A 210 30.87 1.27 -42.95
C ARG A 210 31.27 0.33 -44.08
N ALA A 211 30.69 0.53 -45.25
CA ALA A 211 31.22 -0.03 -46.48
C ALA A 211 32.64 0.50 -46.60
N HIS A 212 33.62 -0.37 -46.41
CA HIS A 212 34.94 -0.15 -46.89
C HIS A 212 34.84 -0.14 -48.42
N GLU A 213 34.75 1.04 -49.01
CA GLU A 213 35.10 1.24 -50.42
C GLU A 213 36.56 0.80 -50.57
N THR A 214 36.76 -0.42 -51.06
CA THR A 214 38.04 -0.82 -51.65
C THR A 214 38.16 -0.05 -52.95
N ARG A 215 38.99 1.02 -52.92
CA ARG A 215 39.52 1.65 -54.15
C ARG A 215 40.40 0.59 -54.80
N LEU A 216 39.92 0.07 -55.93
CA LEU A 216 40.75 -0.60 -56.94
C LEU A 216 41.41 0.53 -57.76
N ASN A 217 42.73 0.64 -57.64
CA ASN A 217 43.60 1.23 -58.65
C ASN A 217 44.11 0.13 -59.57
#